data_cc1b37e7cb6e87532169c6ccd18f9c32
#
_entry.id   cc1b37e7cb6e87532169c6ccd18f9c32
#
_cell.length_a   1.000
_cell.length_b   1.000
_cell.length_c   1.000
_cell.angle_alpha   90.00
_cell.angle_beta   90.00
_cell.angle_gamma   90.00
#
_symmetry.space_group_name_H-M   'P 1'
#
loop_
_entity.id
_entity.type
_entity.pdbx_description
1 polymer ?
#
loop_
_entity_poly.entity_id
_entity_poly.type
_entity_poly.pdbx_seq_one_letter_code
_entity_poly.pdbx_strand_id
1 'polypeptide(L)'
;LLQEVLQAAASDQRYQQQLRLAKQGKLPGLEATDGVLYQVNKHRRRIVIPSSAQDLKRLILHEMHATPTAGHLGYRKTMRRIVDYFWWPHLATDVRQYTGCCLVCLGCKASTQVPIGLLHPLPVPTQKWQQVSMDFVTALPRTKGKHDAIMVVTDRLTKMVVLIPTNKQLDAPGTAELFRQHIVSRFGLPQVIVSDRDSRFVSKFWRALFVSLGTKLSFSSAFHPQTDGQTERVNRSMEQVLRTFCLDKPQAWAEQLCLVEFVLNVAPHVSTGYSPFKLMYG
;
A
#
# COMPACT_ATOMS: atom_id res chain seq x y z
N LEU A 1 11.66 11.40 -18.81
CA LEU A 1 11.34 12.34 -17.73
C LEU A 1 12.44 13.40 -17.53
N LEU A 2 13.74 13.05 -17.33
CA LEU A 2 14.82 14.04 -17.19
C LEU A 2 14.97 14.91 -18.44
N GLN A 3 14.85 14.36 -19.64
CA GLN A 3 14.87 15.10 -20.89
C GLN A 3 13.70 16.09 -20.99
N GLU A 4 12.50 15.68 -20.56
CA GLU A 4 11.31 16.55 -20.52
C GLU A 4 11.47 17.69 -19.50
N VAL A 5 12.11 17.42 -18.35
CA VAL A 5 12.46 18.47 -17.37
C VAL A 5 13.43 19.47 -18.01
N LEU A 6 14.48 19.01 -18.70
CA LEU A 6 15.46 19.88 -19.37
C LEU A 6 14.82 20.72 -20.47
N GLN A 7 13.94 20.11 -21.27
CA GLN A 7 13.21 20.82 -22.31
C GLN A 7 12.29 21.91 -21.74
N ALA A 8 11.51 21.56 -20.70
CA ALA A 8 10.65 22.52 -20.02
C ALA A 8 11.45 23.62 -19.30
N ALA A 9 12.59 23.26 -18.71
CA ALA A 9 13.49 24.18 -18.06
C ALA A 9 14.09 25.22 -19.00
N ALA A 10 14.38 24.83 -20.25
CA ALA A 10 14.96 25.73 -21.26
C ALA A 10 14.03 26.91 -21.61
N SER A 11 12.74 26.72 -21.58
CA SER A 11 11.72 27.73 -21.91
C SER A 11 11.25 28.56 -20.71
N ASP A 12 11.57 28.17 -19.47
CA ASP A 12 11.13 28.86 -18.25
C ASP A 12 12.21 29.84 -17.76
N GLN A 13 12.04 31.14 -18.02
CA GLN A 13 12.97 32.19 -17.63
C GLN A 13 13.24 32.23 -16.11
N ARG A 14 12.20 31.99 -15.31
CA ARG A 14 12.30 31.99 -13.84
C ARG A 14 13.14 30.82 -13.34
N TYR A 15 12.93 29.64 -13.94
CA TYR A 15 13.73 28.47 -13.64
C TYR A 15 15.19 28.67 -14.03
N GLN A 16 15.48 29.26 -15.19
CA GLN A 16 16.84 29.58 -15.65
C GLN A 16 17.54 30.56 -14.73
N GLN A 17 16.82 31.56 -14.23
CA GLN A 17 17.36 32.48 -13.25
C GLN A 17 17.74 31.78 -11.93
N GLN A 18 16.83 30.90 -11.43
CA GLN A 18 17.11 30.11 -10.23
C GLN A 18 18.29 29.16 -10.44
N LEU A 19 18.40 28.54 -11.61
CA LEU A 19 19.50 27.63 -11.97
C LEU A 19 20.87 28.39 -11.93
N ARG A 20 20.92 29.62 -12.45
CA ARG A 20 22.14 30.46 -12.40
C ARG A 20 22.52 30.85 -10.97
N LEU A 21 21.53 31.24 -10.15
CA LEU A 21 21.76 31.60 -8.76
C LEU A 21 22.17 30.40 -7.90
N ALA A 22 21.59 29.22 -8.16
CA ALA A 22 21.96 27.98 -7.48
C ALA A 22 23.41 27.56 -7.83
N LYS A 23 23.83 27.70 -9.09
CA LYS A 23 25.24 27.46 -9.51
C LYS A 23 26.23 28.39 -8.80
N GLN A 24 25.80 29.57 -8.41
CA GLN A 24 26.62 30.53 -7.66
C GLN A 24 26.56 30.36 -6.14
N GLY A 25 25.82 29.32 -5.65
CA GLY A 25 25.63 29.08 -4.21
C GLY A 25 24.76 30.13 -3.50
N LYS A 26 24.04 30.97 -4.24
CA LYS A 26 23.24 32.09 -3.68
C LYS A 26 21.85 31.68 -3.22
N LEU A 27 21.43 30.43 -3.45
CA LEU A 27 20.12 29.91 -3.05
C LEU A 27 20.31 28.75 -2.09
N PRO A 28 20.20 28.94 -0.77
CA PRO A 28 20.33 27.87 0.20
C PRO A 28 19.22 26.81 -0.02
N GLY A 29 19.59 25.53 -0.03
CA GLY A 29 18.67 24.40 -0.23
C GLY A 29 18.31 24.09 -1.68
N LEU A 30 18.93 24.78 -2.66
CA LEU A 30 18.84 24.46 -4.08
C LEU A 30 20.23 24.20 -4.66
N GLU A 31 20.35 23.09 -5.39
CA GLU A 31 21.57 22.69 -6.11
C GLU A 31 21.29 22.58 -7.61
N ALA A 32 22.26 22.95 -8.43
CA ALA A 32 22.18 22.83 -9.87
C ALA A 32 23.21 21.79 -10.36
N THR A 33 22.72 20.72 -10.97
CA THR A 33 23.53 19.62 -11.55
C THR A 33 23.00 19.29 -12.93
N ASP A 34 23.87 19.20 -13.93
CA ASP A 34 23.55 18.82 -15.33
C ASP A 34 22.35 19.58 -15.92
N GLY A 35 22.24 20.86 -15.63
CA GLY A 35 21.13 21.69 -16.15
C GLY A 35 19.80 21.53 -15.40
N VAL A 36 19.75 20.69 -14.41
CA VAL A 36 18.57 20.45 -13.57
C VAL A 36 18.75 21.06 -12.20
N LEU A 37 17.67 21.68 -11.69
CA LEU A 37 17.63 22.23 -10.34
C LEU A 37 17.10 21.18 -9.37
N TYR A 38 17.78 21.00 -8.26
CA TYR A 38 17.38 20.08 -7.19
C TYR A 38 17.11 20.85 -5.91
N GLN A 39 16.03 20.52 -5.25
CA GLN A 39 15.80 20.95 -3.88
C GLN A 39 16.44 19.93 -2.93
N VAL A 40 17.35 20.40 -2.09
CA VAL A 40 18.11 19.55 -1.17
C VAL A 40 17.80 19.94 0.27
N ASN A 41 17.45 18.97 1.08
CA ASN A 41 17.32 19.06 2.52
C ASN A 41 18.13 17.94 3.19
N LYS A 42 18.30 17.98 4.52
CA LYS A 42 19.15 17.03 5.30
C LYS A 42 19.04 15.55 4.90
N HIS A 43 17.91 15.12 4.29
CA HIS A 43 17.64 13.72 4.01
C HIS A 43 17.10 13.43 2.60
N ARG A 44 16.94 14.46 1.74
CA ARG A 44 16.29 14.29 0.43
C ARG A 44 16.84 15.25 -0.61
N ARG A 45 16.98 14.72 -1.82
CA ARG A 45 17.29 15.46 -3.04
C ARG A 45 16.17 15.25 -4.04
N ARG A 46 15.45 16.32 -4.41
CA ARG A 46 14.24 16.28 -5.23
C ARG A 46 14.42 17.14 -6.48
N ILE A 47 13.96 16.63 -7.62
CA ILE A 47 13.96 17.37 -8.88
C ILE A 47 12.94 18.51 -8.77
N VAL A 48 13.38 19.74 -9.05
CA VAL A 48 12.49 20.89 -9.14
C VAL A 48 11.87 20.94 -10.52
N ILE A 49 10.54 20.88 -10.58
CA ILE A 49 9.78 20.98 -11.83
C ILE A 49 9.49 22.44 -12.14
N PRO A 50 9.74 22.93 -13.38
CA PRO A 50 9.43 24.31 -13.76
C PRO A 50 7.96 24.66 -13.53
N SER A 51 7.69 25.86 -13.09
CA SER A 51 6.32 26.29 -12.79
C SER A 51 5.42 26.32 -14.02
N SER A 52 5.99 26.64 -15.19
CA SER A 52 5.32 26.67 -16.49
C SER A 52 4.99 25.29 -17.06
N ALA A 53 5.66 24.22 -16.60
CA ALA A 53 5.59 22.86 -17.17
C ALA A 53 4.33 22.10 -16.73
N GLN A 54 3.14 22.57 -17.12
CA GLN A 54 1.87 22.00 -16.69
C GLN A 54 1.67 20.56 -17.19
N ASP A 55 2.07 20.25 -18.41
CA ASP A 55 1.92 18.91 -18.97
C ASP A 55 2.83 17.90 -18.27
N LEU A 56 4.06 18.32 -17.93
CA LEU A 56 4.98 17.49 -17.16
C LEU A 56 4.45 17.23 -15.73
N LYS A 57 3.86 18.23 -15.07
CA LYS A 57 3.20 18.03 -13.78
C LYS A 57 2.03 17.05 -13.88
N ARG A 58 1.20 17.17 -14.94
CA ARG A 58 0.11 16.23 -15.20
C ARG A 58 0.61 14.81 -15.44
N LEU A 59 1.70 14.66 -16.20
CA LEU A 59 2.32 13.36 -16.42
C LEU A 59 2.80 12.74 -15.11
N ILE A 60 3.52 13.50 -14.27
CA ILE A 60 3.97 13.02 -12.95
C ILE A 60 2.77 12.62 -12.07
N LEU A 61 1.73 13.44 -12.03
CA LEU A 61 0.52 13.14 -11.26
C LEU A 61 -0.18 11.88 -11.78
N HIS A 62 -0.24 11.69 -13.10
CA HIS A 62 -0.78 10.48 -13.72
C HIS A 62 0.03 9.25 -13.33
N GLU A 63 1.35 9.28 -13.52
CA GLU A 63 2.24 8.16 -13.18
C GLU A 63 2.19 7.78 -11.70
N MET A 64 2.04 8.76 -10.81
CA MET A 64 2.05 8.53 -9.37
C MET A 64 0.66 8.25 -8.77
N HIS A 65 -0.43 8.38 -9.56
CA HIS A 65 -1.80 8.17 -9.09
C HIS A 65 -2.62 7.23 -9.98
N ALA A 66 -2.61 7.41 -11.31
CA ALA A 66 -3.59 6.82 -12.20
C ALA A 66 -3.12 5.56 -12.94
N THR A 67 -1.82 5.27 -12.94
CA THR A 67 -1.29 4.02 -13.53
C THR A 67 -1.69 2.79 -12.70
N PRO A 68 -1.72 1.59 -13.28
CA PRO A 68 -2.00 0.36 -12.56
C PRO A 68 -1.10 0.14 -11.35
N THR A 69 0.19 0.46 -11.45
CA THR A 69 1.15 0.36 -10.34
C THR A 69 0.97 1.44 -9.26
N ALA A 70 0.28 2.54 -9.58
CA ALA A 70 -0.07 3.59 -8.65
C ALA A 70 -1.38 3.32 -7.90
N GLY A 71 -2.34 2.59 -8.53
CA GLY A 71 -3.53 2.03 -7.91
C GLY A 71 -4.50 3.05 -7.36
N HIS A 72 -4.56 4.25 -7.91
CA HIS A 72 -5.49 5.33 -7.53
C HIS A 72 -5.54 5.62 -6.02
N LEU A 73 -4.40 5.55 -5.34
CA LEU A 73 -4.30 5.80 -3.91
C LEU A 73 -4.72 7.24 -3.56
N GLY A 74 -5.25 7.45 -2.35
CA GLY A 74 -5.73 8.77 -1.90
C GLY A 74 -4.61 9.81 -1.76
N TYR A 75 -4.99 11.09 -1.65
CA TYR A 75 -4.11 12.25 -1.58
C TYR A 75 -2.83 12.02 -0.75
N ARG A 76 -2.95 11.56 0.49
CA ARG A 76 -1.79 11.41 1.39
C ARG A 76 -0.73 10.43 0.85
N LYS A 77 -1.16 9.31 0.29
CA LYS A 77 -0.27 8.28 -0.26
C LYS A 77 0.35 8.75 -1.58
N THR A 78 -0.43 9.34 -2.47
CA THR A 78 0.05 9.93 -3.73
C THR A 78 1.06 11.05 -3.46
N MET A 79 0.74 11.96 -2.54
CA MET A 79 1.65 13.04 -2.12
C MET A 79 2.98 12.50 -1.61
N ARG A 80 2.95 11.46 -0.75
CA ARG A 80 4.16 10.86 -0.20
C ARG A 80 5.06 10.28 -1.28
N ARG A 81 4.51 9.64 -2.29
CA ARG A 81 5.27 9.10 -3.44
C ARG A 81 5.94 10.20 -4.26
N ILE A 82 5.24 11.32 -4.47
CA ILE A 82 5.76 12.43 -5.27
C ILE A 82 6.87 13.18 -4.55
N VAL A 83 6.70 13.49 -3.26
CA VAL A 83 7.68 14.28 -2.50
C VAL A 83 9.01 13.58 -2.27
N ASP A 84 9.13 12.31 -2.54
CA ASP A 84 10.41 11.61 -2.45
C ASP A 84 11.31 11.92 -3.66
N TYR A 85 10.74 12.33 -4.80
CA TYR A 85 11.47 12.53 -6.06
C TYR A 85 11.34 13.94 -6.65
N PHE A 86 10.17 14.59 -6.46
CA PHE A 86 9.83 15.83 -7.15
C PHE A 86 9.39 16.93 -6.20
N TRP A 87 9.59 18.15 -6.64
CA TRP A 87 9.10 19.34 -5.95
C TRP A 87 8.74 20.45 -6.95
N TRP A 88 7.64 21.13 -6.72
CA TRP A 88 7.27 22.41 -7.37
C TRP A 88 6.39 23.24 -6.46
N PRO A 89 6.28 24.57 -6.69
CA PRO A 89 5.38 25.44 -5.94
C PRO A 89 3.93 24.93 -6.03
N HIS A 90 3.21 24.92 -4.91
CA HIS A 90 1.82 24.46 -4.81
C HIS A 90 1.58 22.96 -5.08
N LEU A 91 2.62 22.14 -5.04
CA LEU A 91 2.54 20.68 -5.21
C LEU A 91 1.38 20.05 -4.42
N ALA A 92 1.21 20.44 -3.15
CA ALA A 92 0.16 19.87 -2.29
C ALA A 92 -1.26 20.18 -2.81
N THR A 93 -1.46 21.38 -3.35
CA THR A 93 -2.73 21.80 -3.95
C THR A 93 -3.01 21.02 -5.23
N ASP A 94 -2.01 20.89 -6.11
CA ASP A 94 -2.13 20.19 -7.38
C ASP A 94 -2.44 18.70 -7.16
N VAL A 95 -1.74 18.03 -6.23
CA VAL A 95 -2.02 16.64 -5.87
C VAL A 95 -3.43 16.48 -5.30
N ARG A 96 -3.86 17.40 -4.43
CA ARG A 96 -5.22 17.35 -3.85
C ARG A 96 -6.29 17.52 -4.92
N GLN A 97 -6.11 18.47 -5.81
CA GLN A 97 -7.04 18.72 -6.91
C GLN A 97 -7.09 17.51 -7.85
N TYR A 98 -5.94 17.01 -8.30
CA TYR A 98 -5.86 15.87 -9.21
C TYR A 98 -6.55 14.61 -8.64
N THR A 99 -6.21 14.26 -7.39
CA THR A 99 -6.82 13.09 -6.73
C THR A 99 -8.29 13.28 -6.39
N GLY A 100 -8.72 14.52 -6.14
CA GLY A 100 -10.12 14.88 -5.85
C GLY A 100 -11.04 14.86 -7.06
N CYS A 101 -10.50 15.20 -8.24
CA CYS A 101 -11.24 15.23 -9.51
C CYS A 101 -11.11 13.94 -10.32
N CYS A 102 -10.38 12.93 -9.83
CA CYS A 102 -10.22 11.67 -10.53
C CYS A 102 -11.55 10.92 -10.59
N LEU A 103 -12.13 10.74 -11.79
CA LEU A 103 -13.43 10.10 -11.99
C LEU A 103 -13.46 8.67 -11.45
N VAL A 104 -12.38 7.90 -11.67
CA VAL A 104 -12.25 6.54 -11.15
C VAL A 104 -12.30 6.54 -9.62
N CYS A 105 -11.58 7.47 -8.97
CA CYS A 105 -11.63 7.61 -7.52
C CYS A 105 -13.02 8.03 -7.01
N LEU A 106 -13.69 8.94 -7.69
CA LEU A 106 -15.03 9.40 -7.31
C LEU A 106 -16.07 8.28 -7.39
N GLY A 107 -15.97 7.41 -8.40
CA GLY A 107 -16.87 6.27 -8.54
C GLY A 107 -16.61 5.13 -7.54
N CYS A 108 -15.38 5.01 -7.03
CA CYS A 108 -14.95 3.86 -6.20
C CYS A 108 -14.78 4.16 -4.71
N LYS A 109 -14.73 5.45 -4.29
CA LYS A 109 -14.48 5.81 -2.89
C LYS A 109 -15.73 5.76 -2.03
N ALA A 110 -15.71 4.89 -1.00
CA ALA A 110 -16.68 4.94 0.08
C ALA A 110 -16.43 6.14 1.01
N SER A 111 -17.51 6.76 1.52
CA SER A 111 -17.45 7.84 2.52
C SER A 111 -16.81 7.34 3.81
N THR A 112 -15.81 8.05 4.33
CA THR A 112 -15.15 7.73 5.60
C THR A 112 -15.78 8.54 6.73
N GLN A 113 -16.76 7.99 7.43
CA GLN A 113 -17.13 8.48 8.78
C GLN A 113 -16.29 7.73 9.82
N VAL A 114 -15.78 8.47 10.82
CA VAL A 114 -14.94 7.92 11.89
C VAL A 114 -15.82 7.17 12.88
N PRO A 115 -15.56 5.87 13.17
CA PRO A 115 -16.22 5.18 14.28
C PRO A 115 -15.76 5.76 15.61
N ILE A 116 -16.71 6.05 16.50
CA ILE A 116 -16.46 6.52 17.86
C ILE A 116 -16.24 5.30 18.76
N GLY A 117 -15.04 5.13 19.32
CA GLY A 117 -14.72 4.09 20.28
C GLY A 117 -13.26 4.11 20.72
N LEU A 118 -13.00 3.88 22.01
CA LEU A 118 -11.66 3.74 22.58
C LEU A 118 -11.05 2.39 22.17
N LEU A 119 -10.11 2.41 21.22
CA LEU A 119 -9.30 1.26 20.83
C LEU A 119 -8.14 1.08 21.83
N HIS A 120 -8.09 -0.05 22.53
CA HIS A 120 -6.88 -0.49 23.22
C HIS A 120 -5.91 -1.07 22.19
N PRO A 121 -4.78 -0.40 21.89
CA PRO A 121 -3.83 -0.90 20.91
C PRO A 121 -3.13 -2.15 21.42
N LEU A 122 -3.11 -3.19 20.59
CA LEU A 122 -2.29 -4.38 20.85
C LEU A 122 -0.80 -4.03 20.82
N PRO A 123 0.07 -4.69 21.60
CA PRO A 123 1.52 -4.47 21.58
C PRO A 123 2.08 -4.56 20.16
N VAL A 124 3.05 -3.70 19.85
CA VAL A 124 3.74 -3.73 18.56
C VAL A 124 4.72 -4.89 18.55
N PRO A 125 4.71 -5.78 17.53
CA PRO A 125 5.68 -6.86 17.42
C PRO A 125 7.10 -6.35 17.25
N THR A 126 8.08 -7.14 17.71
CA THR A 126 9.51 -6.81 17.60
C THR A 126 10.18 -7.44 16.38
N GLN A 127 9.58 -8.47 15.79
CA GLN A 127 10.12 -9.18 14.63
C GLN A 127 9.10 -9.25 13.50
N LYS A 128 9.62 -9.26 12.26
CA LYS A 128 8.82 -9.41 11.04
C LYS A 128 8.14 -10.78 11.04
N TRP A 129 6.87 -10.84 10.68
CA TRP A 129 6.04 -12.06 10.60
C TRP A 129 5.90 -12.83 11.92
N GLN A 130 6.34 -12.27 13.04
CA GLN A 130 6.12 -12.83 14.38
C GLN A 130 4.64 -12.82 14.78
N GLN A 131 3.96 -11.75 14.44
CA GLN A 131 2.53 -11.59 14.69
C GLN A 131 1.84 -11.15 13.41
N VAL A 132 0.82 -11.89 13.00
CA VAL A 132 0.04 -11.58 11.81
C VAL A 132 -1.42 -11.36 12.17
N SER A 133 -2.12 -10.54 11.38
CA SER A 133 -3.57 -10.51 11.37
C SER A 133 -4.07 -11.30 10.16
N MET A 134 -5.16 -12.04 10.34
CA MET A 134 -5.80 -12.84 9.29
C MET A 134 -7.30 -12.52 9.26
N ASP A 135 -7.78 -12.14 8.09
CA ASP A 135 -9.18 -11.81 7.87
C ASP A 135 -9.67 -12.34 6.53
N PHE A 136 -11.01 -12.34 6.32
CA PHE A 136 -11.64 -12.80 5.10
C PHE A 136 -12.57 -11.75 4.55
N VAL A 137 -12.28 -11.28 3.34
CA VAL A 137 -13.18 -10.44 2.57
C VAL A 137 -14.09 -11.35 1.74
N THR A 138 -15.36 -11.30 2.03
CA THR A 138 -16.41 -12.11 1.40
C THR A 138 -17.33 -11.27 0.53
N ALA A 139 -18.35 -11.87 -0.05
CA ALA A 139 -19.33 -11.21 -0.93
C ALA A 139 -18.73 -10.64 -2.23
N LEU A 140 -17.65 -11.24 -2.72
CA LEU A 140 -17.08 -10.92 -4.02
C LEU A 140 -17.79 -11.68 -5.14
N PRO A 141 -17.85 -11.13 -6.36
CA PRO A 141 -18.37 -11.85 -7.53
C PRO A 141 -17.61 -13.14 -7.75
N ARG A 142 -18.35 -14.23 -8.02
CA ARG A 142 -17.73 -15.54 -8.26
C ARG A 142 -16.90 -15.51 -9.54
N THR A 143 -15.62 -15.88 -9.42
CA THR A 143 -14.69 -15.93 -10.56
C THR A 143 -14.84 -17.22 -11.37
N LYS A 144 -14.21 -17.28 -12.55
CA LYS A 144 -14.09 -18.52 -13.35
C LYS A 144 -13.40 -19.64 -12.55
N GLY A 145 -12.42 -19.29 -11.68
CA GLY A 145 -11.74 -20.22 -10.78
C GLY A 145 -12.57 -20.61 -9.55
N LYS A 146 -13.87 -20.25 -9.50
CA LYS A 146 -14.81 -20.55 -8.41
C LYS A 146 -14.46 -19.86 -7.07
N HIS A 147 -13.61 -18.84 -7.06
CA HIS A 147 -13.33 -18.04 -5.87
C HIS A 147 -14.44 -16.99 -5.66
N ASP A 148 -14.82 -16.74 -4.42
CA ASP A 148 -15.81 -15.73 -4.01
C ASP A 148 -15.41 -15.00 -2.70
N ALA A 149 -14.16 -15.24 -2.24
CA ALA A 149 -13.59 -14.60 -1.07
C ALA A 149 -12.07 -14.41 -1.23
N ILE A 150 -11.50 -13.54 -0.41
CA ILE A 150 -10.05 -13.32 -0.29
C ILE A 150 -9.66 -13.57 1.16
N MET A 151 -8.65 -14.40 1.41
CA MET A 151 -7.96 -14.45 2.69
C MET A 151 -6.87 -13.38 2.68
N VAL A 152 -6.95 -12.43 3.61
CA VAL A 152 -6.02 -11.32 3.78
C VAL A 152 -5.14 -11.64 4.99
N VAL A 153 -3.84 -11.72 4.79
CA VAL A 153 -2.87 -11.89 5.87
C VAL A 153 -1.94 -10.69 5.89
N THR A 154 -1.82 -10.05 7.06
CA THR A 154 -1.01 -8.84 7.21
C THR A 154 0.01 -9.03 8.32
N ASP A 155 1.28 -8.77 8.04
CA ASP A 155 2.30 -8.65 9.09
C ASP A 155 2.05 -7.40 9.93
N ARG A 156 1.89 -7.57 11.24
CA ARG A 156 1.55 -6.48 12.14
C ARG A 156 2.69 -5.46 12.30
N LEU A 157 3.95 -5.86 12.09
CA LEU A 157 5.10 -4.97 12.18
C LEU A 157 5.29 -4.15 10.91
N THR A 158 5.56 -4.81 9.77
CA THR A 158 5.90 -4.16 8.50
C THR A 158 4.67 -3.64 7.74
N LYS A 159 3.47 -4.12 8.09
CA LYS A 159 2.21 -3.90 7.37
C LYS A 159 2.19 -4.55 5.97
N MET A 160 3.08 -5.50 5.72
CA MET A 160 3.08 -6.27 4.49
C MET A 160 1.83 -7.12 4.41
N VAL A 161 1.17 -7.06 3.26
CA VAL A 161 -0.09 -7.76 2.98
C VAL A 161 0.16 -8.88 2.00
N VAL A 162 -0.46 -10.04 2.24
CA VAL A 162 -0.56 -11.15 1.29
C VAL A 162 -2.04 -11.43 1.04
N LEU A 163 -2.43 -11.48 -0.24
CA LEU A 163 -3.81 -11.66 -0.69
C LEU A 163 -3.97 -13.01 -1.37
N ILE A 164 -4.84 -13.86 -0.83
CA ILE A 164 -5.01 -15.22 -1.30
C ILE A 164 -6.46 -15.43 -1.75
N PRO A 165 -6.73 -15.70 -3.05
CA PRO A 165 -8.09 -15.99 -3.53
C PRO A 165 -8.57 -17.29 -2.94
N THR A 166 -9.81 -17.30 -2.44
CA THR A 166 -10.38 -18.45 -1.74
C THR A 166 -11.90 -18.48 -1.88
N ASN A 167 -12.56 -19.38 -1.13
CA ASN A 167 -13.99 -19.52 -1.06
C ASN A 167 -14.50 -19.22 0.35
N LYS A 168 -15.68 -18.61 0.44
CA LYS A 168 -16.33 -18.34 1.73
C LYS A 168 -16.63 -19.60 2.55
N GLN A 169 -16.75 -20.77 1.88
CA GLN A 169 -17.02 -22.07 2.51
C GLN A 169 -15.75 -22.79 2.95
N LEU A 170 -14.57 -22.16 2.79
CA LEU A 170 -13.32 -22.78 3.19
C LEU A 170 -13.31 -23.05 4.69
N ASP A 171 -13.06 -24.31 5.05
CA ASP A 171 -12.96 -24.76 6.44
C ASP A 171 -11.58 -24.47 7.06
N ALA A 172 -11.42 -24.76 8.34
CA ALA A 172 -10.17 -24.52 9.04
C ALA A 172 -8.99 -25.35 8.49
N PRO A 173 -9.12 -26.63 8.12
CA PRO A 173 -8.07 -27.37 7.43
C PRO A 173 -7.66 -26.77 6.09
N GLY A 174 -8.61 -26.42 5.24
CA GLY A 174 -8.33 -25.77 3.96
C GLY A 174 -7.65 -24.41 4.14
N THR A 175 -8.09 -23.63 5.13
CA THR A 175 -7.41 -22.37 5.50
C THR A 175 -5.97 -22.60 5.94
N ALA A 176 -5.73 -23.63 6.76
CA ALA A 176 -4.39 -23.98 7.22
C ALA A 176 -3.46 -24.38 6.06
N GLU A 177 -3.97 -25.09 5.08
CA GLU A 177 -3.18 -25.46 3.90
C GLU A 177 -2.82 -24.24 3.04
N LEU A 178 -3.78 -23.34 2.77
CA LEU A 178 -3.48 -22.09 2.08
C LEU A 178 -2.47 -21.24 2.87
N PHE A 179 -2.64 -21.16 4.17
CA PHE A 179 -1.71 -20.43 5.04
C PHE A 179 -0.30 -21.03 5.01
N ARG A 180 -0.19 -22.35 5.04
CA ARG A 180 1.09 -23.07 4.91
C ARG A 180 1.77 -22.75 3.58
N GLN A 181 1.02 -22.81 2.47
CA GLN A 181 1.55 -22.61 1.12
C GLN A 181 2.00 -21.17 0.87
N HIS A 182 1.24 -20.18 1.34
CA HIS A 182 1.48 -18.78 1.00
C HIS A 182 2.23 -17.98 2.07
N ILE A 183 2.13 -18.38 3.34
CA ILE A 183 2.72 -17.65 4.47
C ILE A 183 3.89 -18.41 5.07
N VAL A 184 3.64 -19.64 5.56
CA VAL A 184 4.69 -20.38 6.28
C VAL A 184 5.87 -20.72 5.38
N SER A 185 5.63 -21.09 4.12
CA SER A 185 6.68 -21.40 3.15
C SER A 185 7.59 -20.21 2.81
N ARG A 186 7.11 -18.98 3.00
CA ARG A 186 7.82 -17.76 2.60
C ARG A 186 8.40 -16.98 3.78
N PHE A 187 7.72 -16.99 4.92
CA PHE A 187 8.02 -16.11 6.04
C PHE A 187 8.22 -16.84 7.37
N GLY A 188 8.00 -18.15 7.39
CA GLY A 188 8.05 -18.95 8.61
C GLY A 188 6.72 -18.98 9.38
N LEU A 189 6.72 -19.68 10.52
CA LEU A 189 5.55 -19.85 11.36
C LEU A 189 5.40 -18.66 12.31
N PRO A 190 4.29 -17.92 12.29
CA PRO A 190 4.04 -16.83 13.23
C PRO A 190 3.78 -17.39 14.64
N GLN A 191 4.14 -16.60 15.65
CA GLN A 191 3.86 -16.93 17.06
C GLN A 191 2.41 -16.59 17.45
N VAL A 192 1.85 -15.54 16.81
CA VAL A 192 0.50 -15.04 17.13
C VAL A 192 -0.26 -14.76 15.84
N ILE A 193 -1.50 -15.22 15.78
CA ILE A 193 -2.47 -14.82 14.74
C ILE A 193 -3.63 -14.10 15.41
N VAL A 194 -3.88 -12.87 14.96
CA VAL A 194 -5.05 -12.06 15.35
C VAL A 194 -6.13 -12.27 14.26
N SER A 195 -7.32 -12.70 14.65
CA SER A 195 -8.44 -12.89 13.72
C SER A 195 -9.75 -12.61 14.44
N ASP A 196 -10.76 -12.15 13.72
CA ASP A 196 -12.13 -11.96 14.20
C ASP A 196 -12.93 -13.28 14.25
N ARG A 197 -12.37 -14.37 13.69
CA ARG A 197 -12.98 -15.70 13.70
C ARG A 197 -13.14 -16.23 15.12
N ASP A 198 -14.19 -17.05 15.32
CA ASP A 198 -14.45 -17.68 16.61
C ASP A 198 -13.30 -18.60 17.07
N SER A 199 -13.21 -18.81 18.39
CA SER A 199 -12.14 -19.60 19.00
C SER A 199 -12.10 -21.06 18.53
N ARG A 200 -13.25 -21.64 18.14
CA ARG A 200 -13.34 -23.02 17.63
C ARG A 200 -12.71 -23.14 16.25
N PHE A 201 -12.94 -22.14 15.38
CA PHE A 201 -12.27 -22.08 14.07
C PHE A 201 -10.76 -21.95 14.24
N VAL A 202 -10.31 -21.04 15.08
CA VAL A 202 -8.87 -20.80 15.32
C VAL A 202 -8.20 -22.04 15.90
N SER A 203 -8.82 -22.73 16.85
CA SER A 203 -8.29 -23.97 17.41
C SER A 203 -8.18 -25.10 16.36
N LYS A 204 -9.17 -25.26 15.50
CA LYS A 204 -9.15 -26.23 14.40
C LYS A 204 -8.09 -25.86 13.36
N PHE A 205 -7.96 -24.57 13.04
CA PHE A 205 -6.94 -24.05 12.14
C PHE A 205 -5.52 -24.41 12.63
N TRP A 206 -5.19 -24.06 13.88
CA TRP A 206 -3.88 -24.35 14.42
C TRP A 206 -3.57 -25.85 14.45
N ARG A 207 -4.53 -26.68 14.86
CA ARG A 207 -4.38 -28.14 14.84
C ARG A 207 -4.09 -28.64 13.43
N ALA A 208 -4.85 -28.21 12.43
CA ALA A 208 -4.66 -28.61 11.05
C ALA A 208 -3.29 -28.13 10.51
N LEU A 209 -2.87 -26.92 10.85
CA LEU A 209 -1.57 -26.37 10.44
C LEU A 209 -0.42 -27.23 11.00
N PHE A 210 -0.45 -27.57 12.30
CA PHE A 210 0.59 -28.42 12.90
C PHE A 210 0.63 -29.82 12.31
N VAL A 211 -0.54 -30.41 12.04
CA VAL A 211 -0.61 -31.71 11.36
C VAL A 211 0.02 -31.62 9.96
N SER A 212 -0.28 -30.58 9.19
CA SER A 212 0.28 -30.39 7.85
C SER A 212 1.80 -30.16 7.84
N LEU A 213 2.35 -29.64 8.95
CA LEU A 213 3.79 -29.44 9.14
C LEU A 213 4.50 -30.67 9.72
N GLY A 214 3.76 -31.74 10.01
CA GLY A 214 4.32 -32.97 10.60
C GLY A 214 4.86 -32.77 12.04
N THR A 215 4.42 -31.73 12.75
CA THR A 215 4.89 -31.38 14.10
C THR A 215 3.82 -31.69 15.15
N LYS A 216 4.26 -32.15 16.34
CA LYS A 216 3.41 -32.34 17.52
C LYS A 216 3.58 -31.20 18.55
N LEU A 217 4.01 -30.04 18.13
CA LEU A 217 4.32 -28.94 19.05
C LEU A 217 3.04 -28.36 19.67
N SER A 218 2.98 -28.37 21.00
CA SER A 218 2.03 -27.61 21.79
C SER A 218 2.53 -26.17 21.96
N PHE A 219 2.20 -25.31 21.02
CA PHE A 219 2.41 -23.88 21.25
C PHE A 219 1.25 -23.30 22.07
N SER A 220 1.59 -22.54 23.09
CA SER A 220 0.66 -21.61 23.72
C SER A 220 0.50 -20.39 22.77
N SER A 221 -0.19 -20.58 21.65
CA SER A 221 -0.51 -19.47 20.76
C SER A 221 -1.57 -18.60 21.44
N ALA A 222 -1.19 -17.38 21.80
CA ALA A 222 -2.10 -16.41 22.36
C ALA A 222 -3.13 -16.02 21.28
N PHE A 223 -4.38 -16.40 21.50
CA PHE A 223 -5.52 -15.95 20.73
C PHE A 223 -6.05 -14.66 21.35
N HIS A 224 -6.04 -13.58 20.60
CA HIS A 224 -6.67 -12.33 21.00
C HIS A 224 -7.85 -12.04 20.06
N PRO A 225 -9.10 -12.26 20.52
CA PRO A 225 -10.30 -11.87 19.77
C PRO A 225 -10.54 -10.37 19.93
N GLN A 226 -9.62 -9.56 19.40
CA GLN A 226 -9.80 -8.12 19.38
C GLN A 226 -9.89 -7.67 17.93
N THR A 227 -10.95 -6.96 17.63
CA THR A 227 -11.15 -6.31 16.34
C THR A 227 -9.96 -5.38 16.10
N ASP A 228 -9.08 -5.78 15.20
CA ASP A 228 -7.93 -4.97 14.82
C ASP A 228 -8.40 -3.92 13.81
N GLY A 229 -8.64 -2.71 14.27
CA GLY A 229 -8.97 -1.58 13.40
C GLY A 229 -7.89 -1.28 12.32
N GLN A 230 -6.75 -1.98 12.37
CA GLN A 230 -5.73 -1.94 11.33
C GLN A 230 -6.15 -2.84 10.14
N THR A 231 -6.68 -4.03 10.42
CA THR A 231 -7.16 -4.97 9.40
C THR A 231 -8.33 -4.39 8.61
N GLU A 232 -9.28 -3.74 9.28
CA GLU A 232 -10.39 -3.04 8.60
C GLU A 232 -9.90 -1.97 7.61
N ARG A 233 -8.84 -1.22 7.98
CA ARG A 233 -8.25 -0.20 7.09
C ARG A 233 -7.55 -0.82 5.90
N VAL A 234 -6.86 -1.94 6.09
CA VAL A 234 -6.21 -2.70 5.00
C VAL A 234 -7.28 -3.21 4.05
N ASN A 235 -8.32 -3.87 4.56
CA ASN A 235 -9.43 -4.40 3.77
C ASN A 235 -10.12 -3.29 2.96
N ARG A 236 -10.44 -2.15 3.58
CA ARG A 236 -11.03 -1.01 2.90
C ARG A 236 -10.13 -0.46 1.77
N SER A 237 -8.82 -0.37 2.02
CA SER A 237 -7.86 0.08 0.99
C SER A 237 -7.73 -0.94 -0.14
N MET A 238 -7.70 -2.22 0.18
CA MET A 238 -7.65 -3.33 -0.77
C MET A 238 -8.91 -3.35 -1.63
N GLU A 239 -10.09 -3.29 -1.04
CA GLU A 239 -11.36 -3.24 -1.78
C GLU A 239 -11.44 -2.05 -2.72
N GLN A 240 -10.98 -0.87 -2.26
CA GLN A 240 -10.96 0.33 -3.09
C GLN A 240 -10.07 0.16 -4.32
N VAL A 241 -8.85 -0.37 -4.13
CA VAL A 241 -7.92 -0.63 -5.23
C VAL A 241 -8.47 -1.71 -6.16
N LEU A 242 -9.03 -2.77 -5.60
CA LEU A 242 -9.61 -3.87 -6.36
C LEU A 242 -10.79 -3.40 -7.23
N ARG A 243 -11.71 -2.59 -6.69
CA ARG A 243 -12.81 -1.98 -7.46
C ARG A 243 -12.29 -1.16 -8.64
N THR A 244 -11.19 -0.44 -8.45
CA THR A 244 -10.58 0.38 -9.50
C THR A 244 -10.06 -0.48 -10.66
N PHE A 245 -9.44 -1.63 -10.36
CA PHE A 245 -8.92 -2.53 -11.40
C PHE A 245 -10.00 -3.37 -12.08
N CYS A 246 -11.12 -3.60 -11.42
CA CYS A 246 -12.17 -4.51 -11.88
C CYS A 246 -13.47 -3.78 -12.32
N LEU A 247 -13.42 -2.45 -12.56
CA LEU A 247 -14.58 -1.67 -12.98
C LEU A 247 -15.33 -2.30 -14.16
N ASP A 248 -14.60 -2.67 -15.21
CA ASP A 248 -15.18 -3.23 -16.44
C ASP A 248 -15.43 -4.73 -16.38
N LYS A 249 -14.73 -5.45 -15.50
CA LYS A 249 -14.79 -6.91 -15.39
C LYS A 249 -14.74 -7.35 -13.92
N PRO A 250 -15.85 -7.21 -13.17
CA PRO A 250 -15.86 -7.53 -11.73
C PRO A 250 -15.47 -8.96 -11.39
N GLN A 251 -15.70 -9.94 -12.30
CA GLN A 251 -15.37 -11.35 -12.08
C GLN A 251 -13.88 -11.69 -12.27
N ALA A 252 -13.08 -10.76 -12.80
CA ALA A 252 -11.64 -10.93 -13.02
C ALA A 252 -10.77 -10.55 -11.80
N TRP A 253 -11.39 -10.25 -10.66
CA TRP A 253 -10.69 -9.74 -9.48
C TRP A 253 -9.57 -10.67 -8.98
N ALA A 254 -9.72 -11.99 -9.08
CA ALA A 254 -8.68 -12.91 -8.63
C ALA A 254 -7.40 -12.83 -9.50
N GLU A 255 -7.54 -12.50 -10.78
CA GLU A 255 -6.41 -12.28 -11.70
C GLU A 255 -5.66 -10.99 -11.38
N GLN A 256 -6.34 -10.00 -10.78
CA GLN A 256 -5.76 -8.71 -10.41
C GLN A 256 -5.15 -8.68 -9.00
N LEU A 257 -5.32 -9.74 -8.19
CA LEU A 257 -4.87 -9.73 -6.78
C LEU A 257 -3.37 -9.52 -6.64
N CYS A 258 -2.55 -10.08 -7.52
CA CYS A 258 -1.10 -9.88 -7.47
C CYS A 258 -0.72 -8.41 -7.65
N LEU A 259 -1.44 -7.69 -8.51
CA LEU A 259 -1.21 -6.27 -8.76
C LEU A 259 -1.73 -5.42 -7.58
N VAL A 260 -2.87 -5.78 -7.01
CA VAL A 260 -3.41 -5.13 -5.81
C VAL A 260 -2.47 -5.30 -4.62
N GLU A 261 -1.97 -6.51 -4.40
CA GLU A 261 -0.97 -6.82 -3.37
C GLU A 261 0.30 -5.97 -3.55
N PHE A 262 0.81 -5.90 -4.78
CA PHE A 262 1.96 -5.06 -5.11
C PHE A 262 1.72 -3.59 -4.77
N VAL A 263 0.58 -3.02 -5.19
CA VAL A 263 0.22 -1.62 -4.93
C VAL A 263 0.17 -1.32 -3.42
N LEU A 264 -0.43 -2.22 -2.65
CA LEU A 264 -0.53 -2.06 -1.19
C LEU A 264 0.85 -2.11 -0.52
N ASN A 265 1.72 -3.00 -0.99
CA ASN A 265 3.04 -3.24 -0.39
C ASN A 265 4.11 -2.22 -0.82
N VAL A 266 3.94 -1.58 -1.97
CA VAL A 266 4.83 -0.51 -2.45
C VAL A 266 4.47 0.86 -1.88
N ALA A 267 3.19 1.07 -1.53
CA ALA A 267 2.72 2.35 -1.03
C ALA A 267 3.15 2.59 0.43
N PRO A 268 3.68 3.78 0.78
CA PRO A 268 4.02 4.09 2.15
C PRO A 268 2.81 3.96 3.09
N HIS A 269 2.97 3.20 4.17
CA HIS A 269 1.92 3.03 5.17
C HIS A 269 1.91 4.20 6.14
N VAL A 270 0.71 4.68 6.51
CA VAL A 270 0.54 5.88 7.34
C VAL A 270 1.18 5.73 8.72
N SER A 271 1.10 4.55 9.34
CA SER A 271 1.63 4.33 10.70
C SER A 271 3.15 4.17 10.75
N THR A 272 3.76 3.64 9.69
CA THR A 272 5.21 3.39 9.67
C THR A 272 6.00 4.48 8.95
N GLY A 273 5.34 5.23 8.06
CA GLY A 273 5.97 6.20 7.18
C GLY A 273 6.76 5.59 6.02
N TYR A 274 6.91 4.27 5.98
CA TYR A 274 7.62 3.51 4.95
C TYR A 274 6.69 2.53 4.23
N SER A 275 7.10 2.11 3.04
CA SER A 275 6.39 1.02 2.36
C SER A 275 6.66 -0.32 3.05
N PRO A 276 5.69 -1.25 3.06
CA PRO A 276 5.90 -2.60 3.55
C PRO A 276 7.10 -3.29 2.92
N PHE A 277 7.31 -3.16 1.61
CA PHE A 277 8.46 -3.74 0.92
C PHE A 277 9.79 -3.17 1.42
N LYS A 278 9.87 -1.85 1.65
CA LYS A 278 11.08 -1.25 2.22
C LYS A 278 11.37 -1.75 3.63
N LEU A 279 10.35 -1.93 4.46
CA LEU A 279 10.52 -2.49 5.80
C LEU A 279 10.89 -3.97 5.77
N MET A 280 10.42 -4.70 4.75
CA MET A 280 10.68 -6.13 4.65
C MET A 280 12.06 -6.44 4.06
N TYR A 281 12.45 -5.76 2.99
CA TYR A 281 13.61 -6.12 2.19
C TYR A 281 14.77 -5.10 2.26
N GLY A 282 14.52 -3.90 2.76
CA GLY A 282 15.53 -2.83 2.86
C GLY A 282 15.34 -1.70 1.89
#